data_58b6825deed21a0c011434c32f56c836
#
_entry.id   58b6825deed21a0c011434c32f56c836
#
_cell.length_a   1.000
_cell.length_b   1.000
_cell.length_c   1.000
_cell.angle_alpha   90.00
_cell.angle_beta   90.00
_cell.angle_gamma   90.00
#
_symmetry.space_group_name_H-M   'P 1'
#
loop_
_entity.id
_entity.type
_entity.pdbx_description
1 polymer ?
#
loop_
_entity_poly.entity_id
_entity_poly.type
_entity_poly.pdbx_seq_one_letter_code
_entity_poly.pdbx_strand_id
1 'polypeptide(L)'
;MAGTIVDNETIYQQDLMKKLLFTCLLIPIISFSQTKLSTAKQKLSSNSSSASTSSSSSSSSSSSSSDRTFGNLFADIFVEVFLIAGYEGLFGHLEYRHFAPYPYYYDNVNGEYDFGAVDGDKRSLLKARVNYFSANSIQGVQANVTYRFLPVLGLELSHNNFFENNLAGNSDNWNTTSFLLNYYCIRERSVTGWWGIGATYVGNEVNTAGFAYAIGLEVYPCKPISLHASFQQSFINESNINELRFQLKYHRKKVAYYTGYHDYSIAGIGISGFVLGVEVGF
;
A
#
# COMPACT_ATOMS: atom_id res chain seq x y z
N MET A 1 34.72 -24.89 38.92
CA MET A 1 33.92 -25.36 37.77
C MET A 1 32.45 -25.27 38.15
N ALA A 2 31.77 -24.23 37.71
CA ALA A 2 30.32 -24.03 37.88
C ALA A 2 29.67 -24.18 36.51
N GLY A 3 29.03 -25.34 36.33
CA GLY A 3 28.26 -25.62 35.12
C GLY A 3 26.92 -24.86 35.16
N THR A 4 26.72 -23.98 34.19
CA THR A 4 25.48 -23.26 33.99
C THR A 4 24.43 -24.26 33.51
N ILE A 5 23.48 -24.60 34.38
CA ILE A 5 22.26 -25.32 33.99
C ILE A 5 21.41 -24.31 33.21
N VAL A 6 21.43 -24.41 31.91
CA VAL A 6 20.48 -23.66 31.03
C VAL A 6 19.16 -24.39 31.16
N ASP A 7 18.17 -23.69 31.74
CA ASP A 7 16.84 -24.20 31.98
C ASP A 7 16.18 -24.68 30.67
N ASN A 8 15.96 -25.98 30.55
CA ASN A 8 15.25 -26.62 29.44
C ASN A 8 13.81 -26.08 29.25
N GLU A 9 13.23 -25.49 30.27
CA GLU A 9 11.89 -24.85 30.19
C GLU A 9 11.88 -23.61 29.32
N THR A 10 12.93 -22.79 29.34
CA THR A 10 13.02 -21.58 28.51
C THR A 10 13.12 -21.91 27.02
N ILE A 11 13.81 -22.97 26.66
CA ILE A 11 13.94 -23.44 25.26
C ILE A 11 12.59 -24.01 24.77
N TYR A 12 11.89 -24.75 25.64
CA TYR A 12 10.59 -25.31 25.30
C TYR A 12 9.50 -24.24 25.11
N GLN A 13 9.51 -23.18 25.91
CA GLN A 13 8.59 -22.05 25.79
C GLN A 13 8.85 -21.22 24.52
N GLN A 14 10.11 -21.04 24.14
CA GLN A 14 10.44 -20.35 22.90
C GLN A 14 10.03 -21.14 21.65
N ASP A 15 10.15 -22.46 21.67
CA ASP A 15 9.76 -23.32 20.55
C ASP A 15 8.22 -23.44 20.45
N LEU A 16 7.53 -23.47 21.60
CA LEU A 16 6.08 -23.46 21.66
C LEU A 16 5.51 -22.13 21.13
N MET A 17 6.11 -21.00 21.51
CA MET A 17 5.70 -19.67 21.01
C MET A 17 5.91 -19.53 19.49
N LYS A 18 7.03 -20.05 18.96
CA LYS A 18 7.28 -20.05 17.50
C LYS A 18 6.25 -20.90 16.75
N LYS A 19 5.90 -22.07 17.27
CA LYS A 19 4.88 -22.94 16.70
C LYS A 19 3.49 -22.32 16.77
N LEU A 20 3.15 -21.65 17.87
CA LEU A 20 1.86 -20.94 18.04
C LEU A 20 1.73 -19.75 17.09
N LEU A 21 2.83 -18.99 16.91
CA LEU A 21 2.88 -17.85 15.97
C LEU A 21 2.73 -18.33 14.51
N PHE A 22 3.34 -19.49 14.18
CA PHE A 22 3.23 -20.10 12.85
C PHE A 22 1.83 -20.68 12.58
N THR A 23 1.16 -21.19 13.63
CA THR A 23 -0.20 -21.76 13.50
C THR A 23 -1.27 -20.69 13.39
N CYS A 24 -1.14 -19.55 14.08
CA CYS A 24 -2.05 -18.39 13.92
C CYS A 24 -1.98 -17.74 12.54
N LEU A 25 -0.83 -17.87 11.83
CA LEU A 25 -0.65 -17.33 10.47
C LEU A 25 -1.38 -18.16 9.39
N LEU A 26 -1.84 -19.37 9.72
CA LEU A 26 -2.38 -20.36 8.78
C LEU A 26 -3.90 -20.57 8.84
N ILE A 27 -4.66 -19.78 9.63
CA ILE A 27 -6.13 -19.93 9.69
C ILE A 27 -6.77 -19.12 8.56
N PRO A 28 -7.19 -19.72 7.44
CA PRO A 28 -8.02 -19.03 6.46
C PRO A 28 -9.42 -18.88 7.05
N ILE A 29 -9.86 -17.64 7.25
CA ILE A 29 -11.25 -17.33 7.57
C ILE A 29 -12.08 -17.61 6.31
N ILE A 30 -12.70 -18.76 6.24
CA ILE A 30 -13.61 -19.14 5.16
C ILE A 30 -14.95 -18.42 5.39
N SER A 31 -15.14 -17.29 4.73
CA SER A 31 -16.45 -16.66 4.61
C SER A 31 -16.90 -16.67 3.15
N PHE A 32 -18.13 -17.17 2.94
CA PHE A 32 -18.76 -17.24 1.62
C PHE A 32 -19.04 -15.84 1.10
N SER A 33 -18.37 -15.44 0.02
CA SER A 33 -18.62 -14.17 -0.69
C SER A 33 -19.12 -14.48 -2.09
N GLN A 34 -20.31 -13.98 -2.41
CA GLN A 34 -20.85 -13.99 -3.77
C GLN A 34 -20.18 -12.90 -4.59
N THR A 35 -19.67 -13.23 -5.78
CA THR A 35 -19.32 -12.37 -6.94
C THR A 35 -19.09 -10.89 -6.69
N LYS A 36 -18.10 -10.57 -5.85
CA LYS A 36 -17.78 -9.16 -5.52
C LYS A 36 -17.20 -8.41 -6.72
N LEU A 37 -16.38 -9.08 -7.53
CA LEU A 37 -15.73 -8.44 -8.67
C LEU A 37 -16.71 -8.09 -9.79
N SER A 38 -17.66 -8.98 -10.13
CA SER A 38 -18.66 -8.68 -11.15
C SER A 38 -19.58 -7.54 -10.75
N THR A 39 -20.00 -7.50 -9.48
CA THR A 39 -20.82 -6.41 -8.95
C THR A 39 -20.07 -5.07 -8.94
N ALA A 40 -18.76 -5.08 -8.62
CA ALA A 40 -17.92 -3.89 -8.66
C ALA A 40 -17.75 -3.34 -10.10
N LYS A 41 -17.52 -4.22 -11.08
CA LYS A 41 -17.45 -3.86 -12.51
C LYS A 41 -18.76 -3.26 -13.01
N GLN A 42 -19.90 -3.89 -12.70
CA GLN A 42 -21.21 -3.43 -13.11
C GLN A 42 -21.50 -2.03 -12.55
N LYS A 43 -21.20 -1.75 -11.30
CA LYS A 43 -21.37 -0.42 -10.70
C LYS A 43 -20.47 0.64 -11.36
N LEU A 44 -19.23 0.30 -11.70
CA LEU A 44 -18.32 1.21 -12.38
C LEU A 44 -18.71 1.48 -13.84
N SER A 45 -19.25 0.47 -14.55
CA SER A 45 -19.69 0.63 -15.93
C SER A 45 -21.06 1.33 -16.06
N SER A 46 -21.98 1.12 -15.12
CA SER A 46 -23.32 1.72 -15.17
C SER A 46 -23.29 3.25 -14.96
N ASN A 47 -22.33 3.76 -14.18
CA ASN A 47 -22.18 5.20 -13.94
C ASN A 47 -21.64 5.97 -15.17
N SER A 48 -21.08 5.27 -16.17
CA SER A 48 -20.61 5.91 -17.41
C SER A 48 -21.73 6.37 -18.35
N SER A 49 -22.97 5.88 -18.16
CA SER A 49 -24.11 6.14 -19.06
C SER A 49 -24.96 7.36 -18.65
N SER A 50 -24.63 8.05 -17.56
CA SER A 50 -25.47 9.13 -16.97
C SER A 50 -24.89 10.53 -17.10
N ALA A 51 -23.91 10.78 -17.97
CA ALA A 51 -23.40 12.11 -18.22
C ALA A 51 -24.34 12.93 -19.13
N SER A 52 -25.49 13.33 -18.62
CA SER A 52 -26.31 14.42 -19.19
C SER A 52 -26.73 15.35 -18.07
N THR A 53 -26.05 16.52 -18.05
CA THR A 53 -26.49 17.83 -17.55
C THR A 53 -27.68 17.86 -16.56
N SER A 54 -27.39 18.15 -15.31
CA SER A 54 -28.26 19.02 -14.52
C SER A 54 -27.52 19.70 -13.37
N SER A 55 -27.37 20.99 -13.51
CA SER A 55 -27.11 21.94 -12.42
C SER A 55 -28.32 21.96 -11.48
N SER A 56 -28.10 21.82 -10.17
CA SER A 56 -28.69 22.74 -9.18
C SER A 56 -28.71 22.20 -7.75
N SER A 57 -28.26 23.05 -6.86
CA SER A 57 -28.78 23.37 -5.51
C SER A 57 -28.74 22.34 -4.40
N SER A 58 -27.93 22.73 -3.45
CA SER A 58 -28.00 22.53 -1.99
C SER A 58 -29.34 22.10 -1.40
N SER A 59 -29.33 21.02 -0.61
CA SER A 59 -30.08 20.96 0.65
C SER A 59 -29.53 19.86 1.55
N SER A 60 -29.22 20.26 2.75
CA SER A 60 -28.86 19.43 3.90
C SER A 60 -30.02 18.55 4.32
N SER A 61 -29.80 17.25 4.47
CA SER A 61 -30.56 16.44 5.42
C SER A 61 -29.74 15.26 5.90
N SER A 62 -29.54 15.25 7.20
CA SER A 62 -28.96 14.18 8.01
C SER A 62 -29.79 12.90 7.92
N SER A 63 -29.19 11.79 7.59
CA SER A 63 -29.62 10.49 8.08
C SER A 63 -28.42 9.55 8.21
N SER A 64 -28.23 9.14 9.43
CA SER A 64 -27.29 8.17 9.92
C SER A 64 -27.47 6.81 9.28
N SER A 65 -26.44 6.26 8.65
CA SER A 65 -26.19 4.82 8.62
C SER A 65 -24.69 4.59 8.61
N SER A 66 -24.26 3.95 9.66
CA SER A 66 -22.89 3.60 10.00
C SER A 66 -22.37 2.47 9.11
N ASP A 67 -21.72 2.83 8.02
CA ASP A 67 -20.71 2.00 7.38
C ASP A 67 -19.55 2.90 6.99
N ARG A 68 -18.86 3.41 8.01
CA ARG A 68 -17.60 4.10 7.82
C ARG A 68 -16.54 3.05 7.52
N THR A 69 -16.39 2.74 6.27
CA THR A 69 -15.25 1.98 5.76
C THR A 69 -13.97 2.60 6.29
N PHE A 70 -13.05 1.80 6.82
CA PHE A 70 -11.76 2.23 7.39
C PHE A 70 -11.03 3.27 6.50
N GLY A 71 -11.21 3.18 5.17
CA GLY A 71 -10.67 4.14 4.21
C GLY A 71 -11.17 5.58 4.36
N ASN A 72 -12.44 5.78 4.73
CA ASN A 72 -12.99 7.14 4.93
C ASN A 72 -12.48 7.74 6.25
N LEU A 73 -12.29 6.93 7.28
CA LEU A 73 -11.79 7.38 8.58
C LEU A 73 -10.31 7.77 8.49
N PHE A 74 -9.50 7.03 7.69
CA PHE A 74 -8.12 7.39 7.41
C PHE A 74 -8.02 8.63 6.52
N ALA A 75 -8.90 8.80 5.53
CA ALA A 75 -8.94 10.00 4.70
C ALA A 75 -9.21 11.24 5.55
N ASP A 76 -10.18 11.19 6.45
CA ASP A 76 -10.51 12.32 7.35
C ASP A 76 -9.35 12.62 8.31
N ILE A 77 -8.74 11.61 8.93
CA ILE A 77 -7.58 11.78 9.82
C ILE A 77 -6.37 12.31 9.04
N PHE A 78 -6.13 11.79 7.81
CA PHE A 78 -5.00 12.25 6.99
C PHE A 78 -5.18 13.68 6.50
N VAL A 79 -6.38 14.07 6.11
CA VAL A 79 -6.69 15.45 5.73
C VAL A 79 -6.48 16.39 6.92
N GLU A 80 -6.92 16.00 8.11
CA GLU A 80 -6.79 16.81 9.31
C GLU A 80 -5.33 16.93 9.79
N VAL A 81 -4.58 15.83 9.80
CA VAL A 81 -3.13 15.82 10.09
C VAL A 81 -2.34 16.58 9.03
N PHE A 82 -2.73 16.49 7.76
CA PHE A 82 -2.08 17.18 6.65
C PHE A 82 -2.31 18.69 6.68
N LEU A 83 -3.50 19.14 7.09
CA LEU A 83 -3.81 20.55 7.29
C LEU A 83 -3.11 21.12 8.54
N ILE A 84 -2.97 20.32 9.61
CA ILE A 84 -2.32 20.73 10.87
C ILE A 84 -0.78 20.71 10.73
N ALA A 85 -0.22 19.79 9.94
CA ALA A 85 1.22 19.73 9.69
C ALA A 85 1.78 20.91 8.90
N GLY A 86 0.91 21.74 8.33
CA GLY A 86 1.25 22.99 7.68
C GLY A 86 2.11 22.86 6.42
N TYR A 87 2.49 24.01 5.90
CA TYR A 87 3.28 24.17 4.68
C TYR A 87 4.62 23.40 4.67
N GLU A 88 5.27 23.25 5.83
CA GLU A 88 6.52 22.50 5.96
C GLU A 88 6.34 20.98 5.74
N GLY A 89 5.20 20.42 6.10
CA GLY A 89 4.87 19.02 5.85
C GLY A 89 4.58 18.70 4.38
N LEU A 90 4.10 19.71 3.61
CA LEU A 90 3.81 19.55 2.17
C LEU A 90 5.07 19.63 1.31
N PHE A 91 5.95 20.57 1.61
CA PHE A 91 7.10 20.87 0.75
C PHE A 91 8.42 20.33 1.31
N GLY A 92 8.47 20.01 2.59
CA GLY A 92 9.67 19.50 3.24
C GLY A 92 10.89 20.44 3.08
N HIS A 93 11.99 20.07 3.68
CA HIS A 93 13.27 20.77 3.43
C HIS A 93 13.86 20.28 2.11
N LEU A 94 14.19 21.18 1.19
CA LEU A 94 14.81 20.90 -0.10
C LEU A 94 16.30 20.52 0.00
N GLU A 95 16.75 19.97 1.11
CA GLU A 95 18.11 19.46 1.20
C GLU A 95 18.33 18.30 0.23
N TYR A 96 19.39 18.40 -0.57
CA TYR A 96 19.81 17.34 -1.46
C TYR A 96 20.40 16.20 -0.61
N ARG A 97 19.63 15.12 -0.48
CA ARG A 97 20.10 13.90 0.17
C ARG A 97 20.40 12.85 -0.89
N HIS A 98 21.35 11.98 -0.60
CA HIS A 98 21.70 10.86 -1.46
C HIS A 98 21.03 9.59 -0.94
N PHE A 99 20.90 8.57 -1.78
CA PHE A 99 20.40 7.28 -1.34
C PHE A 99 21.53 6.41 -0.82
N ALA A 100 21.28 5.74 0.30
CA ALA A 100 22.11 4.62 0.71
C ALA A 100 22.01 3.48 -0.33
N PRO A 101 23.05 2.63 -0.47
CA PRO A 101 23.02 1.49 -1.39
C PRO A 101 21.85 0.54 -1.17
N TYR A 102 21.39 0.40 0.07
CA TYR A 102 20.19 -0.29 0.52
C TYR A 102 19.80 0.18 1.93
N PRO A 103 18.57 -0.01 2.39
CA PRO A 103 18.17 0.34 3.75
C PRO A 103 19.04 -0.36 4.79
N TYR A 104 19.39 0.37 5.85
CA TYR A 104 20.28 -0.12 6.92
C TYR A 104 21.73 -0.46 6.48
N TYR A 105 22.22 0.18 5.42
CA TYR A 105 23.59 0.01 4.96
C TYR A 105 24.63 0.48 5.99
N TYR A 106 24.39 1.64 6.58
CA TYR A 106 25.23 2.22 7.64
C TYR A 106 24.66 1.87 9.01
N ASP A 107 25.52 1.57 9.96
CA ASP A 107 25.09 1.15 11.32
C ASP A 107 24.34 2.26 12.08
N ASN A 108 24.58 3.54 11.72
CA ASN A 108 23.98 4.70 12.37
C ASN A 108 22.77 5.30 11.63
N VAL A 109 22.32 4.68 10.54
CA VAL A 109 21.24 5.17 9.67
C VAL A 109 20.21 4.10 9.44
N ASN A 110 19.01 4.33 9.95
CA ASN A 110 17.89 3.39 9.83
C ASN A 110 16.97 3.76 8.66
N GLY A 111 17.47 3.84 7.44
CA GLY A 111 16.59 4.25 6.36
C GLY A 111 17.23 4.18 4.98
N GLU A 112 16.63 4.85 4.02
CA GLU A 112 17.03 4.82 2.61
C GLU A 112 18.03 5.92 2.24
N TYR A 113 18.23 6.91 3.13
CA TYR A 113 19.05 8.09 2.82
C TYR A 113 20.39 8.04 3.51
N ASP A 114 21.39 8.54 2.81
CA ASP A 114 22.72 8.81 3.35
C ASP A 114 22.84 10.30 3.73
N PHE A 115 23.23 10.54 4.98
CA PHE A 115 23.42 11.88 5.55
C PHE A 115 24.87 12.31 5.59
N GLY A 116 25.81 11.44 5.21
CA GLY A 116 27.24 11.67 5.19
C GLY A 116 27.85 11.66 3.79
N ALA A 117 27.03 11.72 2.75
CA ALA A 117 27.45 11.53 1.37
C ALA A 117 28.45 12.59 0.90
N VAL A 118 29.47 12.13 0.19
CA VAL A 118 30.44 12.93 -0.54
C VAL A 118 30.01 12.96 -2.01
N ASP A 119 30.42 13.98 -2.78
CA ASP A 119 30.11 14.11 -4.20
C ASP A 119 30.42 12.83 -4.99
N GLY A 120 29.39 12.31 -5.68
CA GLY A 120 29.47 11.08 -6.48
C GLY A 120 28.51 9.97 -6.06
N ASP A 121 27.78 10.14 -4.97
CA ASP A 121 26.88 9.13 -4.42
C ASP A 121 25.55 9.00 -5.19
N LYS A 122 24.85 7.90 -4.94
CA LYS A 122 23.66 7.47 -5.66
C LYS A 122 22.52 8.48 -5.53
N ARG A 123 22.10 9.06 -6.66
CA ARG A 123 20.99 10.04 -6.73
C ARG A 123 19.67 9.44 -7.18
N SER A 124 19.68 8.22 -7.69
CA SER A 124 18.47 7.54 -8.16
C SER A 124 18.29 6.21 -7.46
N LEU A 125 17.04 5.79 -7.30
CA LEU A 125 16.65 4.53 -6.66
C LEU A 125 15.53 3.87 -7.46
N LEU A 126 15.75 2.64 -7.89
CA LEU A 126 14.72 1.81 -8.51
C LEU A 126 14.31 0.70 -7.53
N LYS A 127 13.02 0.56 -7.29
CA LYS A 127 12.43 -0.54 -6.51
C LYS A 127 11.41 -1.27 -7.34
N ALA A 128 11.47 -2.58 -7.34
CA ALA A 128 10.45 -3.46 -7.94
C ALA A 128 9.86 -4.35 -6.86
N ARG A 129 8.54 -4.41 -6.79
CA ARG A 129 7.77 -5.21 -5.83
C ARG A 129 6.82 -6.14 -6.56
N VAL A 130 6.71 -7.36 -6.08
CA VAL A 130 5.69 -8.32 -6.53
C VAL A 130 5.13 -9.01 -5.30
N ASN A 131 3.81 -9.13 -5.23
CA ASN A 131 3.15 -9.85 -4.15
C ASN A 131 1.93 -10.63 -4.65
N TYR A 132 1.66 -11.67 -3.90
CA TYR A 132 0.43 -12.44 -3.99
C TYR A 132 -0.57 -11.90 -2.96
N PHE A 133 -1.79 -11.65 -3.41
CA PHE A 133 -2.92 -11.22 -2.60
C PHE A 133 -3.90 -12.37 -2.42
N SER A 134 -4.42 -12.54 -1.20
CA SER A 134 -5.39 -13.57 -0.88
C SER A 134 -6.50 -13.02 0.02
N ALA A 135 -7.74 -13.10 -0.44
CA ALA A 135 -8.93 -12.66 0.26
C ALA A 135 -10.09 -13.60 -0.04
N ASN A 136 -10.44 -14.49 0.88
CA ASN A 136 -11.55 -15.44 0.73
C ASN A 136 -11.57 -16.15 -0.64
N SER A 137 -12.54 -15.79 -1.52
CA SER A 137 -12.69 -16.31 -2.89
C SER A 137 -11.85 -15.56 -3.93
N ILE A 138 -11.22 -14.43 -3.57
CA ILE A 138 -10.48 -13.56 -4.47
C ILE A 138 -8.98 -13.76 -4.23
N GLN A 139 -8.26 -14.04 -5.31
CA GLN A 139 -6.82 -14.13 -5.34
C GLN A 139 -6.28 -13.11 -6.33
N GLY A 140 -5.02 -12.71 -6.18
CA GLY A 140 -4.45 -11.74 -7.11
C GLY A 140 -2.93 -11.70 -7.08
N VAL A 141 -2.39 -11.14 -8.14
CA VAL A 141 -0.97 -10.80 -8.26
C VAL A 141 -0.88 -9.30 -8.45
N GLN A 142 -0.01 -8.68 -7.69
CA GLN A 142 0.22 -7.25 -7.75
C GLN A 142 1.70 -7.01 -8.03
N ALA A 143 1.98 -6.15 -8.98
CA ALA A 143 3.31 -5.70 -9.33
C ALA A 143 3.40 -4.18 -9.19
N ASN A 144 4.52 -3.70 -8.63
CA ASN A 144 4.76 -2.27 -8.49
C ASN A 144 6.23 -1.97 -8.79
N VAL A 145 6.47 -0.91 -9.55
CA VAL A 145 7.80 -0.39 -9.85
C VAL A 145 7.83 1.08 -9.47
N THR A 146 8.77 1.46 -8.62
CA THR A 146 8.99 2.83 -8.21
C THR A 146 10.39 3.25 -8.66
N TYR A 147 10.47 4.27 -9.52
CA TYR A 147 11.72 4.86 -9.95
C TYR A 147 11.84 6.29 -9.43
N ARG A 148 12.71 6.48 -8.45
CA ARG A 148 13.06 7.80 -7.91
C ARG A 148 14.29 8.30 -8.67
N PHE A 149 14.05 9.20 -9.62
CA PHE A 149 15.12 9.81 -10.42
C PHE A 149 15.82 10.95 -9.68
N LEU A 150 15.15 11.51 -8.67
CA LEU A 150 15.71 12.44 -7.69
C LEU A 150 15.27 11.99 -6.28
N PRO A 151 16.01 12.38 -5.23
CA PRO A 151 15.62 12.11 -3.86
C PRO A 151 14.22 12.63 -3.48
N VAL A 152 13.78 13.70 -4.17
CA VAL A 152 12.49 14.38 -3.94
C VAL A 152 11.39 13.95 -4.89
N LEU A 153 11.72 13.38 -6.06
CA LEU A 153 10.75 13.04 -7.11
C LEU A 153 10.92 11.60 -7.58
N GLY A 154 9.81 10.94 -7.82
CA GLY A 154 9.78 9.59 -8.37
C GLY A 154 8.52 9.29 -9.16
N LEU A 155 8.61 8.29 -10.00
CA LEU A 155 7.50 7.72 -10.76
C LEU A 155 7.15 6.37 -10.16
N GLU A 156 5.88 6.10 -10.05
CA GLU A 156 5.36 4.81 -9.58
C GLU A 156 4.40 4.23 -10.61
N LEU A 157 4.65 3.00 -11.01
CA LEU A 157 3.76 2.20 -11.84
C LEU A 157 3.30 1.00 -11.01
N SER A 158 2.01 0.83 -10.85
CA SER A 158 1.42 -0.33 -10.19
C SER A 158 0.42 -1.02 -11.09
N HIS A 159 0.43 -2.35 -11.05
CA HIS A 159 -0.51 -3.20 -11.77
C HIS A 159 -1.07 -4.25 -10.82
N ASN A 160 -2.39 -4.25 -10.67
CA ASN A 160 -3.10 -5.22 -9.83
C ASN A 160 -3.97 -6.09 -10.73
N ASN A 161 -3.90 -7.39 -10.55
CA ASN A 161 -4.73 -8.36 -11.25
C ASN A 161 -5.36 -9.32 -10.25
N PHE A 162 -6.69 -9.28 -10.12
CA PHE A 162 -7.47 -10.11 -9.21
C PHE A 162 -8.32 -11.10 -9.98
N PHE A 163 -8.44 -12.29 -9.41
CA PHE A 163 -9.24 -13.40 -9.95
C PHE A 163 -10.22 -13.85 -8.90
N GLU A 164 -11.47 -13.97 -9.24
CA GLU A 164 -12.51 -14.55 -8.40
C GLU A 164 -12.99 -15.85 -9.03
N ASN A 165 -12.87 -16.95 -8.28
CA ASN A 165 -13.36 -18.26 -8.71
C ASN A 165 -14.75 -18.49 -8.13
N ASN A 166 -15.75 -18.59 -9.00
CA ASN A 166 -17.11 -18.92 -8.63
C ASN A 166 -17.33 -20.45 -8.61
N LEU A 167 -18.12 -20.92 -7.66
CA LEU A 167 -18.55 -22.33 -7.56
C LEU A 167 -19.27 -22.83 -8.83
N ALA A 168 -19.76 -21.92 -9.67
CA ALA A 168 -20.41 -22.22 -10.96
C ALA A 168 -19.43 -22.38 -12.14
N GLY A 169 -18.10 -22.36 -11.90
CA GLY A 169 -17.09 -22.55 -12.94
C GLY A 169 -16.78 -21.31 -13.79
N ASN A 170 -17.38 -20.16 -13.54
CA ASN A 170 -17.03 -18.90 -14.16
C ASN A 170 -15.94 -18.19 -13.34
N SER A 171 -14.83 -17.85 -13.97
CA SER A 171 -13.79 -17.00 -13.38
C SER A 171 -14.01 -15.56 -13.78
N ASP A 172 -14.07 -14.67 -12.83
CA ASP A 172 -14.10 -13.24 -13.07
C ASP A 172 -12.72 -12.63 -12.82
N ASN A 173 -12.31 -11.67 -13.66
CA ASN A 173 -10.98 -11.07 -13.62
C ASN A 173 -11.11 -9.55 -13.55
N TRP A 174 -10.37 -8.92 -12.64
CA TRP A 174 -10.28 -7.49 -12.47
C TRP A 174 -8.83 -7.03 -12.58
N ASN A 175 -8.56 -6.05 -13.44
CA ASN A 175 -7.24 -5.47 -13.54
C ASN A 175 -7.27 -3.94 -13.44
N THR A 176 -6.28 -3.39 -12.74
CA THR A 176 -6.04 -1.95 -12.65
C THR A 176 -4.57 -1.66 -12.86
N THR A 177 -4.28 -0.56 -13.56
CA THR A 177 -2.93 -0.04 -13.73
C THR A 177 -2.91 1.41 -13.33
N SER A 178 -2.05 1.78 -12.37
CA SER A 178 -1.90 3.15 -11.90
C SER A 178 -0.51 3.66 -12.22
N PHE A 179 -0.46 4.92 -12.64
CA PHE A 179 0.78 5.67 -12.85
C PHE A 179 0.72 6.94 -12.02
N LEU A 180 1.70 7.11 -11.11
CA LEU A 180 1.76 8.24 -10.19
C LEU A 180 3.11 8.95 -10.29
N LEU A 181 3.09 10.27 -10.20
CA LEU A 181 4.24 11.11 -9.91
C LEU A 181 4.24 11.41 -8.41
N ASN A 182 5.26 10.90 -7.71
CA ASN A 182 5.38 11.00 -6.26
C ASN A 182 6.37 12.09 -5.87
N TYR A 183 5.97 12.92 -4.91
CA TYR A 183 6.81 13.90 -4.25
C TYR A 183 7.12 13.44 -2.83
N TYR A 184 8.41 13.26 -2.52
CA TYR A 184 8.90 12.81 -1.22
C TYR A 184 9.17 14.00 -0.32
N CYS A 185 8.19 14.36 0.51
CA CYS A 185 8.22 15.50 1.41
C CYS A 185 9.01 15.21 2.70
N ILE A 186 8.89 14.00 3.27
CA ILE A 186 9.61 13.60 4.48
C ILE A 186 10.77 12.68 4.07
N ARG A 187 11.99 13.12 4.37
CA ARG A 187 13.23 12.40 4.02
C ARG A 187 14.17 12.39 5.21
N GLU A 188 13.70 11.75 6.29
CA GLU A 188 14.42 11.63 7.55
C GLU A 188 15.14 10.28 7.69
N ARG A 189 16.02 10.16 8.69
CA ARG A 189 16.81 8.96 8.93
C ARG A 189 15.98 7.70 9.06
N SER A 190 14.83 7.81 9.75
CA SER A 190 13.99 6.65 10.07
C SER A 190 12.61 6.72 9.43
N VAL A 191 12.35 7.76 8.61
CA VAL A 191 11.01 7.98 8.05
C VAL A 191 11.13 8.55 6.64
N THR A 192 10.38 7.94 5.72
CA THR A 192 10.17 8.43 4.36
C THR A 192 8.69 8.64 4.14
N GLY A 193 8.27 9.85 3.83
CA GLY A 193 6.88 10.18 3.53
C GLY A 193 6.75 10.82 2.17
N TRP A 194 5.66 10.48 1.45
CA TRP A 194 5.41 11.01 0.11
C TRP A 194 3.91 11.19 -0.15
N TRP A 195 3.62 12.03 -1.09
CA TRP A 195 2.33 12.12 -1.74
C TRP A 195 2.51 12.12 -3.25
N GLY A 196 1.51 11.71 -3.98
CA GLY A 196 1.59 11.59 -5.44
C GLY A 196 0.26 11.86 -6.12
N ILE A 197 0.35 12.26 -7.37
CA ILE A 197 -0.80 12.46 -8.26
C ILE A 197 -0.55 11.75 -9.58
N GLY A 198 -1.63 11.34 -10.24
CA GLY A 198 -1.53 10.65 -11.51
C GLY A 198 -2.86 10.12 -12.02
N ALA A 199 -2.82 8.96 -12.63
CA ALA A 199 -3.99 8.34 -13.23
C ALA A 199 -4.02 6.83 -12.95
N THR A 200 -5.23 6.30 -12.83
CA THR A 200 -5.52 4.87 -12.77
C THR A 200 -6.38 4.49 -13.97
N TYR A 201 -5.96 3.46 -14.67
CA TYR A 201 -6.72 2.81 -15.73
C TYR A 201 -7.31 1.50 -15.19
N VAL A 202 -8.60 1.31 -15.41
CA VAL A 202 -9.31 0.05 -15.14
C VAL A 202 -9.55 -0.64 -16.46
N GLY A 203 -9.00 -1.83 -16.61
CA GLY A 203 -9.16 -2.64 -17.80
C GLY A 203 -10.46 -3.44 -17.83
N ASN A 204 -10.46 -4.46 -18.71
CA ASN A 204 -11.58 -5.35 -18.96
C ASN A 204 -12.84 -4.60 -19.43
N GLU A 205 -14.00 -4.88 -18.88
CA GLU A 205 -15.30 -4.33 -19.30
C GLU A 205 -15.46 -2.82 -19.03
N VAL A 206 -14.68 -2.26 -18.11
CA VAL A 206 -14.79 -0.84 -17.72
C VAL A 206 -14.04 0.07 -18.71
N ASN A 207 -12.82 -0.31 -19.12
CA ASN A 207 -11.97 0.39 -20.11
C ASN A 207 -11.91 1.91 -19.95
N THR A 208 -11.70 2.38 -18.71
CA THR A 208 -11.73 3.81 -18.37
C THR A 208 -10.53 4.18 -17.52
N ALA A 209 -10.00 5.36 -17.77
CA ALA A 209 -8.97 5.98 -16.94
C ALA A 209 -9.55 7.13 -16.12
N GLY A 210 -9.01 7.35 -14.94
CA GLY A 210 -9.40 8.45 -14.08
C GLY A 210 -8.24 9.01 -13.28
N PHE A 211 -8.47 10.19 -12.70
CA PHE A 211 -7.50 10.85 -11.84
C PHE A 211 -7.26 10.04 -10.57
N ALA A 212 -6.01 9.99 -10.12
CA ALA A 212 -5.62 9.32 -8.89
C ALA A 212 -4.70 10.20 -8.06
N TYR A 213 -4.81 10.08 -6.75
CA TYR A 213 -3.81 10.60 -5.81
C TYR A 213 -3.46 9.53 -4.79
N ALA A 214 -2.27 9.66 -4.22
CA ALA A 214 -1.79 8.75 -3.20
C ALA A 214 -1.01 9.50 -2.13
N ILE A 215 -0.94 8.90 -0.96
CA ILE A 215 -0.09 9.30 0.14
C ILE A 215 0.50 8.07 0.79
N GLY A 216 1.73 8.16 1.27
CA GLY A 216 2.36 7.03 1.92
C GLY A 216 3.47 7.43 2.87
N LEU A 217 3.76 6.50 3.76
CA LEU A 217 4.77 6.60 4.79
C LEU A 217 5.51 5.26 4.91
N GLU A 218 6.81 5.31 5.00
CA GLU A 218 7.64 4.17 5.37
C GLU A 218 8.49 4.54 6.57
N VAL A 219 8.39 3.75 7.64
CA VAL A 219 9.08 3.96 8.92
C VAL A 219 10.06 2.81 9.14
N TYR A 220 11.28 3.14 9.56
CA TYR A 220 12.37 2.22 9.84
C TYR A 220 12.69 2.19 11.33
N PRO A 221 11.89 1.47 12.17
CA PRO A 221 12.02 1.52 13.63
C PRO A 221 13.31 0.87 14.12
N CYS A 222 13.71 -0.23 13.55
CA CYS A 222 14.93 -0.96 13.92
C CYS A 222 15.37 -1.90 12.79
N LYS A 223 16.68 -2.10 12.67
CA LYS A 223 17.26 -3.07 11.72
C LYS A 223 16.81 -4.49 12.09
N PRO A 224 16.30 -5.29 11.16
CA PRO A 224 16.13 -5.10 9.72
C PRO A 224 14.67 -4.82 9.28
N ILE A 225 13.85 -4.21 10.09
CA ILE A 225 12.38 -4.12 9.91
C ILE A 225 11.97 -2.72 9.46
N SER A 226 11.08 -2.62 8.43
CA SER A 226 10.34 -1.39 8.14
C SER A 226 8.83 -1.64 8.11
N LEU A 227 8.08 -0.57 8.38
CA LEU A 227 6.63 -0.52 8.32
C LEU A 227 6.25 0.43 7.18
N HIS A 228 5.44 -0.05 6.26
CA HIS A 228 4.93 0.74 5.14
C HIS A 228 3.42 0.88 5.26
N ALA A 229 2.93 2.11 5.15
CA ALA A 229 1.51 2.42 5.07
C ALA A 229 1.27 3.34 3.88
N SER A 230 0.28 3.05 3.05
CA SER A 230 -0.10 3.92 1.94
C SER A 230 -1.59 3.87 1.67
N PHE A 231 -2.11 5.00 1.21
CA PHE A 231 -3.48 5.14 0.76
C PHE A 231 -3.48 5.75 -0.64
N GLN A 232 -4.26 5.19 -1.54
CA GLN A 232 -4.49 5.70 -2.89
C GLN A 232 -5.99 5.79 -3.14
N GLN A 233 -6.44 6.89 -3.74
CA GLN A 233 -7.81 7.04 -4.23
C GLN A 233 -7.79 7.40 -5.70
N SER A 234 -8.64 6.72 -6.47
CA SER A 234 -8.79 6.92 -7.91
C SER A 234 -10.25 7.19 -8.23
N PHE A 235 -10.53 8.21 -9.04
CA PHE A 235 -11.87 8.61 -9.45
C PHE A 235 -12.14 8.11 -10.86
N ILE A 236 -13.09 7.21 -11.00
CA ILE A 236 -13.40 6.52 -12.27
C ILE A 236 -14.92 6.48 -12.44
N ASN A 237 -15.44 7.06 -13.53
CA ASN A 237 -16.85 7.03 -13.89
C ASN A 237 -17.80 7.41 -12.73
N GLU A 238 -17.59 8.57 -12.10
CA GLU A 238 -18.35 9.07 -10.93
C GLU A 238 -18.27 8.19 -9.67
N SER A 239 -17.47 7.15 -9.71
CA SER A 239 -17.18 6.27 -8.58
C SER A 239 -15.72 6.40 -8.16
N ASN A 240 -15.40 5.86 -7.00
CA ASN A 240 -14.03 5.84 -6.51
C ASN A 240 -13.52 4.42 -6.27
N ILE A 241 -12.22 4.27 -6.45
CA ILE A 241 -11.46 3.10 -6.02
C ILE A 241 -10.50 3.57 -4.94
N ASN A 242 -10.68 3.05 -3.74
CA ASN A 242 -9.79 3.31 -2.62
C ASN A 242 -8.92 2.08 -2.39
N GLU A 243 -7.64 2.30 -2.15
CA GLU A 243 -6.67 1.26 -1.86
C GLU A 243 -5.85 1.66 -0.64
N LEU A 244 -5.95 0.86 0.42
CA LEU A 244 -5.20 1.02 1.66
C LEU A 244 -4.25 -0.16 1.81
N ARG A 245 -2.96 0.10 2.06
CA ARG A 245 -1.92 -0.90 2.20
C ARG A 245 -1.19 -0.72 3.51
N PHE A 246 -1.09 -1.79 4.29
CA PHE A 246 -0.21 -1.88 5.46
C PHE A 246 0.73 -3.05 5.28
N GLN A 247 2.04 -2.82 5.38
CA GLN A 247 3.04 -3.85 5.15
C GLN A 247 4.13 -3.80 6.22
N LEU A 248 4.52 -4.98 6.68
CA LEU A 248 5.69 -5.22 7.50
C LEU A 248 6.77 -5.83 6.60
N LYS A 249 7.93 -5.17 6.50
CA LYS A 249 9.04 -5.60 5.63
C LYS A 249 10.23 -6.03 6.46
N TYR A 250 10.89 -7.09 6.01
CA TYR A 250 12.16 -7.57 6.53
C TYR A 250 13.23 -7.39 5.46
N HIS A 251 14.21 -6.53 5.73
CA HIS A 251 15.26 -6.15 4.78
C HIS A 251 16.48 -7.04 4.90
N ARG A 252 16.93 -7.57 3.76
CA ARG A 252 18.21 -8.26 3.63
C ARG A 252 19.00 -7.65 2.48
N LYS A 253 19.80 -6.63 2.78
CA LYS A 253 20.49 -5.81 1.78
C LYS A 253 19.50 -5.20 0.79
N LYS A 254 19.65 -5.52 -0.52
CA LYS A 254 18.81 -5.01 -1.61
C LYS A 254 17.46 -5.69 -1.74
N VAL A 255 17.21 -6.76 -1.00
CA VAL A 255 15.96 -7.52 -1.04
C VAL A 255 15.20 -7.33 0.27
N ALA A 256 13.89 -7.09 0.18
CA ALA A 256 13.00 -7.11 1.32
C ALA A 256 11.88 -8.12 1.09
N TYR A 257 11.61 -8.94 2.09
CA TYR A 257 10.44 -9.81 2.14
C TYR A 257 9.37 -9.08 2.95
N TYR A 258 8.13 -9.12 2.51
CA TYR A 258 7.08 -8.45 3.24
C TYR A 258 5.78 -9.24 3.30
N THR A 259 5.06 -9.00 4.36
CA THR A 259 3.68 -9.41 4.52
C THR A 259 2.84 -8.22 4.93
N GLY A 260 1.55 -8.27 4.70
CA GLY A 260 0.70 -7.15 5.05
C GLY A 260 -0.78 -7.40 4.83
N TYR A 261 -1.52 -6.34 5.01
CA TYR A 261 -2.95 -6.30 4.80
C TYR A 261 -3.27 -5.20 3.80
N HIS A 262 -3.99 -5.57 2.75
CA HIS A 262 -4.47 -4.63 1.74
C HIS A 262 -6.00 -4.61 1.76
N ASP A 263 -6.56 -3.42 1.70
CA ASP A 263 -7.99 -3.18 1.63
C ASP A 263 -8.32 -2.36 0.39
N TYR A 264 -9.18 -2.91 -0.45
CA TYR A 264 -9.70 -2.28 -1.67
C TYR A 264 -11.18 -2.00 -1.50
N SER A 265 -11.59 -0.77 -1.79
CA SER A 265 -12.99 -0.42 -1.93
C SER A 265 -13.25 0.06 -3.34
N ILE A 266 -13.95 -0.74 -4.13
CA ILE A 266 -14.23 -0.51 -5.54
C ILE A 266 -15.71 -0.20 -5.69
N ALA A 267 -16.07 1.06 -5.99
CA ALA A 267 -17.47 1.52 -6.08
C ALA A 267 -18.31 1.11 -4.84
N GLY A 268 -17.69 1.18 -3.65
CA GLY A 268 -18.32 0.82 -2.38
C GLY A 268 -18.34 -0.68 -2.06
N ILE A 269 -17.69 -1.53 -2.86
CA ILE A 269 -17.52 -2.95 -2.58
C ILE A 269 -16.14 -3.20 -1.99
N GLY A 270 -16.09 -3.64 -0.74
CA GLY A 270 -14.85 -3.91 -0.02
C GLY A 270 -14.26 -5.29 -0.34
N ILE A 271 -12.97 -5.32 -0.62
CA ILE A 271 -12.14 -6.52 -0.84
C ILE A 271 -10.90 -6.38 0.01
N SER A 272 -10.86 -7.07 1.13
CA SER A 272 -9.75 -6.98 2.07
C SER A 272 -9.04 -8.33 2.16
N GLY A 273 -7.72 -8.32 2.14
CA GLY A 273 -6.95 -9.55 2.17
C GLY A 273 -5.52 -9.39 2.65
N PHE A 274 -4.86 -10.52 2.82
CA PHE A 274 -3.46 -10.59 3.18
C PHE A 274 -2.58 -10.64 1.94
N VAL A 275 -1.37 -10.08 2.07
CA VAL A 275 -0.36 -10.13 1.01
C VAL A 275 0.93 -10.73 1.53
N LEU A 276 1.62 -11.42 0.64
CA LEU A 276 2.99 -11.89 0.82
C LEU A 276 3.78 -11.53 -0.42
N GLY A 277 4.93 -10.88 -0.25
CA GLY A 277 5.67 -10.38 -1.40
C GLY A 277 7.16 -10.17 -1.17
N VAL A 278 7.80 -9.77 -2.25
CA VAL A 278 9.24 -9.47 -2.31
C VAL A 278 9.43 -8.11 -2.99
N GLU A 279 10.32 -7.31 -2.43
CA GLU A 279 10.80 -6.05 -2.98
C GLU A 279 12.29 -6.15 -3.26
N VAL A 280 12.75 -5.65 -4.42
CA VAL A 280 14.17 -5.58 -4.78
C VAL A 280 14.51 -4.13 -5.12
N GLY A 281 15.59 -3.61 -4.50
CA GLY A 281 16.13 -2.28 -4.73
C GLY A 281 17.43 -2.31 -5.58
N PHE A 282 17.56 -1.34 -6.51
CA PHE A 282 18.71 -1.22 -7.40
C PHE A 282 19.37 0.15 -7.30
#